data_ce44d7509cc88bfba4db5bcf7ff3400a
#
_entry.id   ce44d7509cc88bfba4db5bcf7ff3400a
#
_cell.length_a   1.000
_cell.length_b   1.000
_cell.length_c   1.000
_cell.angle_alpha   90.00
_cell.angle_beta   90.00
_cell.angle_gamma   90.00
#
_symmetry.space_group_name_H-M   'P 1'
#
loop_
_entity.id
_entity.type
_entity.pdbx_description
1 polymer ?
#
loop_
_entity_poly.entity_id
_entity_poly.type
_entity_poly.pdbx_seq_one_letter_code
_entity_poly.pdbx_strand_id
1 'polypeptide(L)'
;MAVETLRGGRDGGIASGVNDTSPVALPLPDPADVARRKKIMGVVFLTLFLDLLGFGVILPVQPFYAESFGASATVVTLIGASYSLMQFICAPLWGRLSDRVGRRPVILVSIAFACVGWLILGFAQALWMFVASRLIAGFGNANLGTVQAVVADVTAPKDRAKGMGMVGAAFGLGFLFGPIIGGVFGSRYGAHVPALIAAGLAALNWFAAYFLLPESHPAEKRTAAVVVDGHGPRRSIFPLQALKEALAMPSVAPLLVMGLVFGVGFSLMEAALSLFVERQFVLPPAFGTDAGHKEAAYLSMLVLVTVGVAAVIVQGGLIRPLRARFGERSLLLAGAILVAVGFAGTAALPFLSLPFAAMLALNVVVAAGSGVFSPSSSSLLSRSVPDDRQGAILGVGQSVASLARIIGPSMAGALLELHRSIPFALGAALLLVAAVLTRKVRDPEHV
;
A
#
# COMPACT_ATOMS: atom_id res chain seq x y z
N MET A 1 33.56 -75.75 -45.21
CA MET A 1 32.55 -75.81 -46.25
C MET A 1 31.93 -74.45 -46.36
N ALA A 2 32.34 -73.85 -47.31
CA ALA A 2 31.69 -73.15 -48.44
C ALA A 2 31.00 -71.80 -48.01
N VAL A 3 31.55 -70.63 -48.31
CA VAL A 3 31.38 -69.87 -49.58
C VAL A 3 30.00 -69.21 -49.61
N GLU A 4 29.74 -67.98 -49.82
CA GLU A 4 30.25 -67.00 -50.83
C GLU A 4 29.61 -65.60 -50.60
N THR A 5 30.38 -64.56 -50.67
CA THR A 5 30.20 -63.28 -51.34
C THR A 5 28.85 -62.93 -51.95
N LEU A 6 28.41 -61.68 -51.69
CA LEU A 6 28.05 -60.76 -52.76
C LEU A 6 28.07 -59.27 -52.31
N ARG A 7 28.87 -58.51 -53.05
CA ARG A 7 28.92 -57.03 -53.07
C ARG A 7 27.66 -56.47 -53.70
N GLY A 8 27.19 -55.35 -53.17
CA GLY A 8 26.21 -54.52 -53.81
C GLY A 8 26.11 -53.14 -53.14
N GLY A 9 26.89 -52.20 -53.65
CA GLY A 9 26.85 -50.80 -53.20
C GLY A 9 25.55 -50.11 -53.55
N ARG A 10 25.16 -49.19 -52.71
CA ARG A 10 24.35 -48.02 -53.11
C ARG A 10 24.70 -46.89 -52.17
N ASP A 11 25.27 -45.87 -52.75
CA ASP A 11 25.43 -44.53 -52.21
C ASP A 11 24.04 -43.98 -51.85
N GLY A 12 23.82 -43.73 -50.56
CA GLY A 12 22.67 -43.04 -50.05
C GLY A 12 23.15 -41.83 -49.26
N GLY A 13 23.21 -40.67 -49.92
CA GLY A 13 23.62 -39.41 -49.32
C GLY A 13 22.82 -39.12 -48.05
N ILE A 14 23.54 -38.99 -46.94
CA ILE A 14 22.97 -38.41 -45.69
C ILE A 14 22.79 -36.94 -45.97
N ALA A 15 21.56 -36.55 -46.34
CA ALA A 15 21.18 -35.13 -46.30
C ALA A 15 21.30 -34.65 -44.84
N SER A 16 22.35 -33.89 -44.59
CA SER A 16 22.47 -33.09 -43.36
C SER A 16 21.37 -32.05 -43.35
N GLY A 17 20.23 -32.43 -42.74
CA GLY A 17 19.20 -31.49 -42.35
C GLY A 17 19.80 -30.55 -41.29
N VAL A 18 20.34 -29.43 -41.75
CA VAL A 18 20.65 -28.28 -40.89
C VAL A 18 19.30 -27.84 -40.32
N ASN A 19 19.02 -28.23 -39.07
CA ASN A 19 17.97 -27.61 -38.30
C ASN A 19 18.34 -26.14 -38.17
N ASP A 20 17.80 -25.31 -39.05
CA ASP A 20 17.83 -23.86 -38.94
C ASP A 20 16.98 -23.47 -37.72
N THR A 21 17.57 -23.53 -36.54
CA THR A 21 17.02 -23.01 -35.31
C THR A 21 17.26 -21.49 -35.21
N SER A 22 17.10 -20.79 -36.30
CA SER A 22 17.00 -19.33 -36.25
C SER A 22 15.88 -18.99 -35.30
N PRO A 23 16.10 -18.21 -34.21
CA PRO A 23 15.04 -17.83 -33.30
C PRO A 23 13.98 -17.11 -34.13
N VAL A 24 12.78 -17.71 -34.20
CA VAL A 24 11.61 -17.07 -34.80
C VAL A 24 11.47 -15.72 -34.11
N ALA A 25 11.84 -14.66 -34.83
CA ALA A 25 11.68 -13.29 -34.32
C ALA A 25 10.21 -13.10 -33.99
N LEU A 26 9.89 -13.03 -32.71
CA LEU A 26 8.54 -12.69 -32.26
C LEU A 26 8.13 -11.40 -32.97
N PRO A 27 6.96 -11.37 -33.63
CA PRO A 27 6.51 -10.17 -34.32
C PRO A 27 6.53 -8.99 -33.36
N LEU A 28 7.09 -7.87 -33.81
CA LEU A 28 7.11 -6.62 -33.06
C LEU A 28 5.65 -6.28 -32.67
N PRO A 29 5.40 -5.89 -31.43
CA PRO A 29 4.05 -5.55 -31.00
C PRO A 29 3.52 -4.40 -31.86
N ASP A 30 2.26 -4.51 -32.30
CA ASP A 30 1.58 -3.49 -33.09
C ASP A 30 1.74 -2.12 -32.39
N PRO A 31 2.21 -1.07 -33.11
CA PRO A 31 2.29 0.28 -32.57
C PRO A 31 0.98 0.78 -31.94
N ALA A 32 -0.18 0.38 -32.48
CA ALA A 32 -1.48 0.68 -31.93
C ALA A 32 -1.71 0.04 -30.55
N ASP A 33 -1.28 -1.21 -30.36
CA ASP A 33 -1.35 -1.91 -29.07
C ASP A 33 -0.43 -1.27 -28.03
N VAL A 34 0.77 -0.85 -28.44
CA VAL A 34 1.72 -0.14 -27.56
C VAL A 34 1.13 1.21 -27.10
N ALA A 35 0.54 1.97 -28.02
CA ALA A 35 -0.11 3.25 -27.70
C ALA A 35 -1.32 3.05 -26.78
N ARG A 36 -2.15 2.04 -27.03
CA ARG A 36 -3.28 1.67 -26.18
C ARG A 36 -2.84 1.30 -24.76
N ARG A 37 -1.80 0.47 -24.60
CA ARG A 37 -1.23 0.09 -23.28
C ARG A 37 -0.70 1.30 -22.52
N LYS A 38 0.03 2.20 -23.18
CA LYS A 38 0.51 3.44 -22.58
C LYS A 38 -0.66 4.33 -22.08
N LYS A 39 -1.72 4.47 -22.89
CA LYS A 39 -2.93 5.22 -22.51
C LYS A 39 -3.59 4.63 -21.27
N ILE A 40 -3.83 3.31 -21.24
CA ILE A 40 -4.42 2.62 -20.07
C ILE A 40 -3.56 2.87 -18.84
N MET A 41 -2.24 2.69 -18.95
CA MET A 41 -1.31 2.87 -17.86
C MET A 41 -1.34 4.30 -17.29
N GLY A 42 -1.40 5.31 -18.17
CA GLY A 42 -1.53 6.72 -17.75
C GLY A 42 -2.84 7.00 -17.00
N VAL A 43 -3.96 6.45 -17.46
CA VAL A 43 -5.26 6.60 -16.80
C VAL A 43 -5.28 5.89 -15.45
N VAL A 44 -4.74 4.67 -15.37
CA VAL A 44 -4.62 3.91 -14.13
C VAL A 44 -3.76 4.64 -13.11
N PHE A 45 -2.63 5.22 -13.55
CA PHE A 45 -1.79 6.06 -12.69
C PHE A 45 -2.56 7.27 -12.16
N LEU A 46 -3.25 8.00 -13.04
CA LEU A 46 -4.05 9.15 -12.67
C LEU A 46 -5.14 8.78 -11.66
N THR A 47 -5.86 7.68 -11.93
CA THR A 47 -6.91 7.17 -11.04
C THR A 47 -6.34 6.86 -9.65
N LEU A 48 -5.23 6.10 -9.58
CA LEU A 48 -4.61 5.74 -8.33
C LEU A 48 -4.03 6.96 -7.60
N PHE A 49 -3.40 7.89 -8.34
CA PHE A 49 -2.86 9.12 -7.79
C PHE A 49 -3.97 10.00 -7.17
N LEU A 50 -5.09 10.19 -7.86
CA LEU A 50 -6.21 10.99 -7.36
C LEU A 50 -6.88 10.35 -6.15
N ASP A 51 -7.03 9.02 -6.12
CA ASP A 51 -7.55 8.29 -4.96
C ASP A 51 -6.64 8.45 -3.74
N LEU A 52 -5.33 8.31 -3.92
CA LEU A 52 -4.34 8.44 -2.84
C LEU A 52 -4.14 9.91 -2.40
N LEU A 53 -4.25 10.84 -3.34
CA LEU A 53 -4.25 12.26 -3.04
C LEU A 53 -5.45 12.62 -2.15
N GLY A 54 -6.67 12.16 -2.51
CA GLY A 54 -7.87 12.36 -1.70
C GLY A 54 -7.76 11.75 -0.31
N PHE A 55 -7.17 10.55 -0.19
CA PHE A 55 -6.87 9.95 1.11
C PHE A 55 -5.85 10.79 1.90
N GLY A 56 -4.78 11.24 1.26
CA GLY A 56 -3.75 12.08 1.90
C GLY A 56 -4.28 13.43 2.39
N VAL A 57 -5.23 14.03 1.65
CA VAL A 57 -5.85 15.32 1.99
C VAL A 57 -6.50 15.31 3.37
N ILE A 58 -7.14 14.21 3.76
CA ILE A 58 -7.88 14.17 5.04
C ILE A 58 -7.00 13.83 6.24
N LEU A 59 -5.82 13.22 6.02
CA LEU A 59 -4.97 12.73 7.12
C LEU A 59 -4.65 13.77 8.21
N PRO A 60 -4.23 15.01 7.88
CA PRO A 60 -3.87 15.99 8.90
C PRO A 60 -5.07 16.57 9.65
N VAL A 61 -6.29 16.45 9.13
CA VAL A 61 -7.48 17.10 9.66
C VAL A 61 -8.51 16.15 10.24
N GLN A 62 -8.49 14.87 9.83
CA GLN A 62 -9.49 13.87 10.21
C GLN A 62 -9.68 13.74 11.72
N PRO A 63 -8.62 13.65 12.55
CA PRO A 63 -8.80 13.53 13.99
C PRO A 63 -9.53 14.72 14.59
N PHE A 64 -9.13 15.93 14.25
CA PHE A 64 -9.71 17.17 14.79
C PHE A 64 -11.14 17.38 14.32
N TYR A 65 -11.46 16.94 13.10
CA TYR A 65 -12.83 16.98 12.60
C TYR A 65 -13.75 16.03 13.39
N ALA A 66 -13.27 14.84 13.77
CA ALA A 66 -14.04 13.95 14.63
C ALA A 66 -14.16 14.48 16.07
N GLU A 67 -13.08 15.07 16.62
CA GLU A 67 -13.10 15.70 17.96
C GLU A 67 -14.06 16.89 18.02
N SER A 68 -14.26 17.65 16.93
CA SER A 68 -15.25 18.72 16.88
C SER A 68 -16.71 18.25 17.06
N PHE A 69 -16.96 16.94 16.87
CA PHE A 69 -18.24 16.29 17.19
C PHE A 69 -18.23 15.60 18.57
N GLY A 70 -17.25 15.89 19.43
CA GLY A 70 -17.15 15.32 20.77
C GLY A 70 -16.55 13.91 20.81
N ALA A 71 -15.88 13.45 19.75
CA ALA A 71 -15.22 12.15 19.75
C ALA A 71 -13.97 12.17 20.64
N SER A 72 -13.83 11.16 21.52
CA SER A 72 -12.56 10.93 22.23
C SER A 72 -11.49 10.40 21.29
N ALA A 73 -10.21 10.44 21.68
CA ALA A 73 -9.11 9.90 20.89
C ALA A 73 -9.30 8.42 20.54
N THR A 74 -9.88 7.64 21.46
CA THR A 74 -10.24 6.25 21.22
C THR A 74 -11.26 6.13 20.08
N VAL A 75 -12.33 6.93 20.10
CA VAL A 75 -13.35 6.92 19.05
C VAL A 75 -12.76 7.35 17.71
N VAL A 76 -11.94 8.39 17.69
CA VAL A 76 -11.25 8.88 16.48
C VAL A 76 -10.46 7.77 15.80
N THR A 77 -9.64 7.05 16.57
CA THR A 77 -8.78 6.00 16.01
C THR A 77 -9.55 4.74 15.63
N LEU A 78 -10.65 4.40 16.36
CA LEU A 78 -11.56 3.32 15.96
C LEU A 78 -12.30 3.63 14.67
N ILE A 79 -12.65 4.89 14.41
CA ILE A 79 -13.21 5.31 13.12
C ILE A 79 -12.19 5.09 12.00
N GLY A 80 -10.91 5.38 12.22
CA GLY A 80 -9.84 5.06 11.28
C GLY A 80 -9.69 3.55 11.05
N ALA A 81 -9.75 2.75 12.12
CA ALA A 81 -9.73 1.28 12.04
C ALA A 81 -10.92 0.72 11.25
N SER A 82 -12.11 1.33 11.37
CA SER A 82 -13.32 0.89 10.64
C SER A 82 -13.17 1.00 9.12
N TYR A 83 -12.51 2.05 8.63
CA TYR A 83 -12.15 2.19 7.23
C TYR A 83 -11.24 1.03 6.74
N SER A 84 -10.20 0.73 7.51
CA SER A 84 -9.27 -0.37 7.18
C SER A 84 -9.95 -1.74 7.27
N LEU A 85 -10.87 -1.92 8.22
CA LEU A 85 -11.68 -3.14 8.36
C LEU A 85 -12.57 -3.36 7.12
N MET A 86 -13.24 -2.30 6.65
CA MET A 86 -14.05 -2.38 5.43
C MET A 86 -13.19 -2.70 4.20
N GLN A 87 -12.02 -2.09 4.08
CA GLN A 87 -11.08 -2.45 3.00
C GLN A 87 -10.68 -3.93 3.07
N PHE A 88 -10.34 -4.43 4.26
CA PHE A 88 -9.93 -5.83 4.45
C PHE A 88 -11.04 -6.81 4.06
N ILE A 89 -12.28 -6.55 4.48
CA ILE A 89 -13.43 -7.41 4.19
C ILE A 89 -13.80 -7.35 2.70
N CYS A 90 -13.77 -6.15 2.10
CA CYS A 90 -14.32 -5.92 0.76
C CYS A 90 -13.31 -6.12 -0.37
N ALA A 91 -11.99 -6.06 -0.09
CA ALA A 91 -10.98 -6.25 -1.14
C ALA A 91 -11.10 -7.60 -1.89
N PRO A 92 -11.33 -8.76 -1.24
CA PRO A 92 -11.55 -10.00 -1.95
C PRO A 92 -12.84 -10.03 -2.77
N LEU A 93 -13.87 -9.29 -2.33
CA LEU A 93 -15.15 -9.18 -3.05
C LEU A 93 -14.96 -8.38 -4.34
N TRP A 94 -14.31 -7.23 -4.27
CA TRP A 94 -13.98 -6.40 -5.42
C TRP A 94 -13.08 -7.12 -6.42
N GLY A 95 -12.06 -7.85 -5.94
CA GLY A 95 -11.18 -8.66 -6.78
C GLY A 95 -11.98 -9.67 -7.61
N ARG A 96 -12.81 -10.50 -6.97
CA ARG A 96 -13.65 -11.50 -7.66
C ARG A 96 -14.68 -10.89 -8.58
N LEU A 97 -15.31 -9.80 -8.14
CA LEU A 97 -16.30 -9.11 -8.98
C LEU A 97 -15.63 -8.60 -10.24
N SER A 98 -14.40 -8.05 -10.12
CA SER A 98 -13.65 -7.53 -11.26
C SER A 98 -13.19 -8.62 -12.24
N ASP A 99 -12.94 -9.85 -11.75
CA ASP A 99 -12.64 -11.00 -12.61
C ASP A 99 -13.86 -11.45 -13.42
N ARG A 100 -15.08 -11.29 -12.86
CA ARG A 100 -16.34 -11.73 -13.50
C ARG A 100 -16.95 -10.68 -14.43
N VAL A 101 -17.09 -9.43 -13.93
CA VAL A 101 -17.82 -8.38 -14.69
C VAL A 101 -16.87 -7.48 -15.48
N GLY A 102 -15.55 -7.57 -15.24
CA GLY A 102 -14.52 -6.75 -15.85
C GLY A 102 -13.95 -5.73 -14.87
N ARG A 103 -12.76 -5.22 -15.21
CA ARG A 103 -12.00 -4.30 -14.34
C ARG A 103 -12.63 -2.90 -14.30
N ARG A 104 -13.02 -2.37 -15.48
CA ARG A 104 -13.54 -1.01 -15.63
C ARG A 104 -14.82 -0.76 -14.82
N PRO A 105 -15.90 -1.58 -14.90
CA PRO A 105 -17.12 -1.34 -14.13
C PRO A 105 -16.87 -1.32 -12.63
N VAL A 106 -16.00 -2.22 -12.14
CA VAL A 106 -15.67 -2.31 -10.72
C VAL A 106 -14.93 -1.07 -10.25
N ILE A 107 -13.95 -0.58 -11.00
CA ILE A 107 -13.22 0.65 -10.67
C ILE A 107 -14.19 1.85 -10.64
N LEU A 108 -15.08 1.99 -11.62
CA LEU A 108 -16.03 3.11 -11.65
C LEU A 108 -16.99 3.10 -10.45
N VAL A 109 -17.53 1.92 -10.10
CA VAL A 109 -18.42 1.80 -8.94
C VAL A 109 -17.66 2.09 -7.64
N SER A 110 -16.43 1.61 -7.51
CA SER A 110 -15.62 1.85 -6.32
C SER A 110 -15.28 3.35 -6.12
N ILE A 111 -14.90 4.07 -7.19
CA ILE A 111 -14.66 5.52 -7.12
C ILE A 111 -15.96 6.27 -6.77
N ALA A 112 -17.12 5.85 -7.31
CA ALA A 112 -18.40 6.45 -6.96
C ALA A 112 -18.72 6.31 -5.46
N PHE A 113 -18.50 5.13 -4.86
CA PHE A 113 -18.65 4.94 -3.42
C PHE A 113 -17.65 5.79 -2.61
N ALA A 114 -16.40 5.90 -3.05
CA ALA A 114 -15.41 6.78 -2.44
C ALA A 114 -15.88 8.25 -2.48
N CYS A 115 -16.38 8.72 -3.63
CA CYS A 115 -16.92 10.07 -3.80
C CYS A 115 -18.10 10.34 -2.84
N VAL A 116 -19.06 9.40 -2.76
CA VAL A 116 -20.19 9.50 -1.81
C VAL A 116 -19.69 9.54 -0.37
N GLY A 117 -18.72 8.71 0.01
CA GLY A 117 -18.12 8.74 1.34
C GLY A 117 -17.49 10.11 1.66
N TRP A 118 -16.76 10.72 0.71
CA TRP A 118 -16.18 12.05 0.88
C TRP A 118 -17.24 13.15 0.98
N LEU A 119 -18.32 13.09 0.19
CA LEU A 119 -19.44 14.04 0.28
C LEU A 119 -20.13 13.96 1.65
N ILE A 120 -20.42 12.75 2.12
CA ILE A 120 -21.02 12.57 3.47
C ILE A 120 -20.11 13.17 4.53
N LEU A 121 -18.78 12.99 4.43
CA LEU A 121 -17.84 13.58 5.35
C LEU A 121 -17.81 15.11 5.25
N GLY A 122 -17.79 15.66 4.05
CA GLY A 122 -17.75 17.10 3.83
C GLY A 122 -18.98 17.85 4.34
N PHE A 123 -20.13 17.18 4.38
CA PHE A 123 -21.39 17.71 4.90
C PHE A 123 -21.77 17.11 6.27
N ALA A 124 -20.83 16.46 6.98
CA ALA A 124 -21.12 15.85 8.26
C ALA A 124 -21.51 16.90 9.30
N GLN A 125 -22.63 16.63 10.00
CA GLN A 125 -23.16 17.44 11.10
C GLN A 125 -23.21 16.64 12.42
N ALA A 126 -22.87 15.36 12.36
CA ALA A 126 -22.88 14.48 13.52
C ALA A 126 -21.87 13.34 13.36
N LEU A 127 -21.42 12.81 14.49
CA LEU A 127 -20.39 11.77 14.53
C LEU A 127 -20.78 10.50 13.75
N TRP A 128 -22.07 10.11 13.74
CA TRP A 128 -22.52 8.93 12.99
C TRP A 128 -22.33 9.11 11.46
N MET A 129 -22.47 10.34 10.94
CA MET A 129 -22.19 10.63 9.52
C MET A 129 -20.70 10.45 9.21
N PHE A 130 -19.84 10.82 10.16
CA PHE A 130 -18.42 10.59 10.05
C PHE A 130 -18.10 9.09 9.96
N VAL A 131 -18.67 8.27 10.86
CA VAL A 131 -18.53 6.80 10.83
C VAL A 131 -19.03 6.23 9.51
N ALA A 132 -20.25 6.61 9.09
CA ALA A 132 -20.84 6.16 7.84
C ALA A 132 -19.95 6.50 6.63
N SER A 133 -19.38 7.71 6.60
CA SER A 133 -18.48 8.13 5.53
C SER A 133 -17.24 7.23 5.45
N ARG A 134 -16.66 6.85 6.61
CA ARG A 134 -15.46 5.98 6.64
C ARG A 134 -15.76 4.56 6.21
N LEU A 135 -16.91 4.01 6.60
CA LEU A 135 -17.36 2.69 6.16
C LEU A 135 -17.59 2.66 4.64
N ILE A 136 -18.31 3.65 4.11
CA ILE A 136 -18.59 3.77 2.67
C ILE A 136 -17.30 3.99 1.87
N ALA A 137 -16.43 4.90 2.32
CA ALA A 137 -15.15 5.13 1.68
C ALA A 137 -14.23 3.90 1.75
N GLY A 138 -14.22 3.18 2.88
CA GLY A 138 -13.46 1.93 3.03
C GLY A 138 -13.95 0.83 2.07
N PHE A 139 -15.27 0.72 1.89
CA PHE A 139 -15.87 -0.16 0.88
C PHE A 139 -15.43 0.23 -0.53
N GLY A 140 -15.53 1.51 -0.90
CA GLY A 140 -15.11 2.01 -2.21
C GLY A 140 -13.62 1.79 -2.47
N ASN A 141 -12.75 2.18 -1.53
CA ASN A 141 -11.30 2.12 -1.71
C ASN A 141 -10.69 0.71 -1.52
N ALA A 142 -11.50 -0.33 -1.41
CA ALA A 142 -11.02 -1.72 -1.40
C ALA A 142 -10.61 -2.24 -2.80
N ASN A 143 -10.52 -1.36 -3.80
CA ASN A 143 -10.28 -1.66 -5.21
C ASN A 143 -8.79 -1.73 -5.61
N LEU A 144 -7.85 -1.48 -4.70
CA LEU A 144 -6.41 -1.45 -5.00
C LEU A 144 -5.93 -2.73 -5.72
N GLY A 145 -6.45 -3.89 -5.30
CA GLY A 145 -6.16 -5.17 -5.97
C GLY A 145 -6.66 -5.20 -7.44
N THR A 146 -7.82 -4.61 -7.72
CA THR A 146 -8.34 -4.48 -9.08
C THR A 146 -7.46 -3.56 -9.94
N VAL A 147 -7.01 -2.43 -9.39
CA VAL A 147 -6.09 -1.51 -10.08
C VAL A 147 -4.75 -2.19 -10.40
N GLN A 148 -4.19 -2.93 -9.44
CA GLN A 148 -2.95 -3.70 -9.64
C GLN A 148 -3.15 -4.80 -10.70
N ALA A 149 -4.33 -5.42 -10.75
CA ALA A 149 -4.65 -6.39 -11.79
C ALA A 149 -4.71 -5.74 -13.19
N VAL A 150 -5.28 -4.53 -13.34
CA VAL A 150 -5.23 -3.80 -14.62
C VAL A 150 -3.78 -3.56 -15.04
N VAL A 151 -2.92 -3.13 -14.11
CA VAL A 151 -1.48 -2.95 -14.39
C VAL A 151 -0.86 -4.26 -14.89
N ALA A 152 -1.16 -5.39 -14.25
CA ALA A 152 -0.67 -6.70 -14.66
C ALA A 152 -1.20 -7.14 -16.03
N ASP A 153 -2.49 -6.85 -16.33
CA ASP A 153 -3.15 -7.21 -17.59
C ASP A 153 -2.55 -6.48 -18.81
N VAL A 154 -2.09 -5.22 -18.61
CA VAL A 154 -1.57 -4.38 -19.71
C VAL A 154 -0.05 -4.35 -19.82
N THR A 155 0.66 -4.94 -18.84
CA THR A 155 2.13 -4.90 -18.77
C THR A 155 2.71 -6.27 -19.15
N ALA A 156 3.70 -6.28 -20.05
CA ALA A 156 4.42 -7.52 -20.35
C ALA A 156 5.17 -8.05 -19.11
N PRO A 157 5.37 -9.38 -18.97
CA PRO A 157 6.05 -9.93 -17.78
C PRO A 157 7.38 -9.25 -17.44
N LYS A 158 8.20 -8.92 -18.46
CA LYS A 158 9.48 -8.21 -18.31
C LYS A 158 9.36 -6.78 -17.80
N ASP A 159 8.20 -6.13 -17.98
CA ASP A 159 7.96 -4.73 -17.62
C ASP A 159 7.09 -4.59 -16.36
N ARG A 160 6.64 -5.70 -15.75
CA ARG A 160 5.77 -5.69 -14.55
C ARG A 160 6.36 -4.89 -13.39
N ALA A 161 7.67 -5.02 -13.17
CA ALA A 161 8.36 -4.25 -12.12
C ALA A 161 8.23 -2.74 -12.35
N LYS A 162 8.31 -2.27 -13.62
CA LYS A 162 8.10 -0.87 -13.97
C LYS A 162 6.65 -0.43 -13.76
N GLY A 163 5.67 -1.27 -14.13
CA GLY A 163 4.26 -1.01 -13.88
C GLY A 163 3.93 -0.89 -12.38
N MET A 164 4.44 -1.82 -11.57
CA MET A 164 4.27 -1.76 -10.11
C MET A 164 5.02 -0.59 -9.46
N GLY A 165 6.18 -0.19 -10.03
CA GLY A 165 6.89 1.02 -9.62
C GLY A 165 6.07 2.29 -9.82
N MET A 166 5.23 2.34 -10.84
CA MET A 166 4.30 3.44 -11.08
C MET A 166 3.18 3.51 -10.01
N VAL A 167 2.69 2.35 -9.55
CA VAL A 167 1.78 2.28 -8.39
C VAL A 167 2.45 2.89 -7.16
N GLY A 168 3.71 2.52 -6.89
CA GLY A 168 4.48 3.10 -5.78
C GLY A 168 4.70 4.62 -5.92
N ALA A 169 4.94 5.12 -7.14
CA ALA A 169 5.05 6.55 -7.39
C ALA A 169 3.75 7.32 -7.11
N ALA A 170 2.59 6.73 -7.49
CA ALA A 170 1.29 7.31 -7.17
C ALA A 170 1.06 7.41 -5.65
N PHE A 171 1.45 6.37 -4.89
CA PHE A 171 1.44 6.42 -3.42
C PHE A 171 2.33 7.54 -2.87
N GLY A 172 3.58 7.62 -3.31
CA GLY A 172 4.53 8.65 -2.86
C GLY A 172 4.02 10.08 -3.12
N LEU A 173 3.53 10.35 -4.33
CA LEU A 173 3.01 11.66 -4.71
C LEU A 173 1.70 11.99 -3.99
N GLY A 174 0.78 11.02 -3.84
CA GLY A 174 -0.48 11.21 -3.11
C GLY A 174 -0.25 11.55 -1.63
N PHE A 175 0.66 10.84 -0.97
CA PHE A 175 1.05 11.08 0.42
C PHE A 175 1.92 12.33 0.62
N LEU A 176 2.57 12.84 -0.43
CA LEU A 176 3.30 14.10 -0.38
C LEU A 176 2.36 15.30 -0.55
N PHE A 177 1.57 15.31 -1.62
CA PHE A 177 0.72 16.47 -1.96
C PHE A 177 -0.61 16.50 -1.19
N GLY A 178 -1.14 15.34 -0.82
CA GLY A 178 -2.40 15.25 -0.08
C GLY A 178 -2.37 16.05 1.23
N PRO A 179 -1.45 15.77 2.16
CA PRO A 179 -1.36 16.50 3.42
C PRO A 179 -1.14 18.00 3.26
N ILE A 180 -0.43 18.44 2.21
CA ILE A 180 -0.26 19.88 1.92
C ILE A 180 -1.62 20.54 1.67
N ILE A 181 -2.41 19.95 0.77
CA ILE A 181 -3.75 20.46 0.47
C ILE A 181 -4.62 20.40 1.73
N GLY A 182 -4.65 19.25 2.42
CA GLY A 182 -5.46 19.04 3.61
C GLY A 182 -5.15 20.01 4.75
N GLY A 183 -3.86 20.15 5.08
CA GLY A 183 -3.43 21.02 6.17
C GLY A 183 -3.62 22.50 5.85
N VAL A 184 -3.28 22.96 4.62
CA VAL A 184 -3.46 24.36 4.22
C VAL A 184 -4.94 24.74 4.19
N PHE A 185 -5.79 23.94 3.56
CA PHE A 185 -7.22 24.28 3.46
C PHE A 185 -7.96 24.01 4.77
N GLY A 186 -7.58 22.94 5.49
CA GLY A 186 -8.19 22.61 6.79
C GLY A 186 -7.88 23.66 7.85
N SER A 187 -6.65 24.17 7.91
CA SER A 187 -6.28 25.23 8.86
C SER A 187 -6.91 26.58 8.56
N ARG A 188 -7.19 26.90 7.29
CA ARG A 188 -7.76 28.18 6.89
C ARG A 188 -9.29 28.21 6.89
N TYR A 189 -9.91 27.14 6.37
CA TYR A 189 -11.33 27.12 6.05
C TYR A 189 -12.14 26.11 6.89
N GLY A 190 -11.45 25.35 7.76
CA GLY A 190 -12.07 24.31 8.59
C GLY A 190 -11.98 22.91 8.02
N ALA A 191 -12.12 21.93 8.88
CA ALA A 191 -11.83 20.52 8.59
C ALA A 191 -12.77 19.84 7.55
N HIS A 192 -13.95 20.43 7.28
CA HIS A 192 -14.89 19.93 6.26
C HIS A 192 -14.39 20.23 4.83
N VAL A 193 -13.64 21.34 4.62
CA VAL A 193 -13.20 21.75 3.27
C VAL A 193 -12.26 20.71 2.62
N PRO A 194 -11.25 20.15 3.30
CA PRO A 194 -10.45 19.05 2.76
C PRO A 194 -11.29 17.85 2.29
N ALA A 195 -12.35 17.50 3.01
CA ALA A 195 -13.25 16.41 2.59
C ALA A 195 -14.01 16.73 1.30
N LEU A 196 -14.47 17.98 1.14
CA LEU A 196 -15.11 18.47 -0.10
C LEU A 196 -14.12 18.51 -1.27
N ILE A 197 -12.87 18.90 -1.02
CA ILE A 197 -11.81 18.82 -2.04
C ILE A 197 -11.58 17.38 -2.47
N ALA A 198 -11.49 16.44 -1.51
CA ALA A 198 -11.34 15.02 -1.79
C ALA A 198 -12.55 14.47 -2.59
N ALA A 199 -13.77 14.92 -2.29
CA ALA A 199 -14.97 14.60 -3.07
C ALA A 199 -14.88 15.12 -4.51
N GLY A 200 -14.45 16.35 -4.71
CA GLY A 200 -14.22 16.93 -6.03
C GLY A 200 -13.16 16.18 -6.83
N LEU A 201 -12.05 15.80 -6.19
CA LEU A 201 -11.00 14.98 -6.81
C LEU A 201 -11.52 13.59 -7.17
N ALA A 202 -12.32 12.95 -6.31
CA ALA A 202 -12.95 11.66 -6.60
C ALA A 202 -13.97 11.76 -7.74
N ALA A 203 -14.76 12.81 -7.80
CA ALA A 203 -15.67 13.07 -8.92
C ALA A 203 -14.89 13.27 -10.23
N LEU A 204 -13.85 14.10 -10.22
CA LEU A 204 -12.95 14.28 -11.37
C LEU A 204 -12.34 12.96 -11.83
N ASN A 205 -11.88 12.15 -10.88
CA ASN A 205 -11.34 10.81 -11.14
C ASN A 205 -12.39 9.90 -11.77
N TRP A 206 -13.62 9.93 -11.27
CA TRP A 206 -14.73 9.15 -11.84
C TRP A 206 -15.01 9.53 -13.29
N PHE A 207 -15.10 10.82 -13.60
CA PHE A 207 -15.28 11.29 -14.97
C PHE A 207 -14.08 10.92 -15.86
N ALA A 208 -12.85 11.12 -15.38
CA ALA A 208 -11.66 10.75 -16.12
C ALA A 208 -11.63 9.23 -16.40
N ALA A 209 -11.93 8.40 -15.42
CA ALA A 209 -12.01 6.95 -15.60
C ALA A 209 -13.15 6.54 -16.53
N TYR A 210 -14.32 7.19 -16.43
CA TYR A 210 -15.47 6.89 -17.29
C TYR A 210 -15.16 7.12 -18.76
N PHE A 211 -14.52 8.22 -19.12
CA PHE A 211 -14.23 8.55 -20.52
C PHE A 211 -12.92 7.96 -21.05
N LEU A 212 -11.94 7.76 -20.18
CA LEU A 212 -10.57 7.46 -20.61
C LEU A 212 -10.14 6.02 -20.33
N LEU A 213 -10.76 5.32 -19.35
CA LEU A 213 -10.37 3.96 -18.97
C LEU A 213 -11.07 2.94 -19.85
N PRO A 214 -10.37 2.26 -20.77
CA PRO A 214 -10.93 1.14 -21.51
C PRO A 214 -10.95 -0.12 -20.66
N GLU A 215 -11.77 -1.11 -21.05
CA GLU A 215 -11.77 -2.43 -20.42
C GLU A 215 -10.45 -3.17 -20.70
N SER A 216 -9.76 -3.63 -19.66
CA SER A 216 -8.51 -4.40 -19.76
C SER A 216 -8.74 -5.92 -19.75
N HIS A 217 -9.92 -6.37 -19.27
CA HIS A 217 -10.28 -7.77 -19.14
C HIS A 217 -11.57 -8.07 -19.95
N PRO A 218 -11.47 -8.21 -21.30
CA PRO A 218 -12.63 -8.40 -22.16
C PRO A 218 -13.33 -9.75 -21.92
N ALA A 219 -14.58 -9.85 -22.39
CA ALA A 219 -15.47 -10.98 -22.10
C ALA A 219 -14.89 -12.35 -22.50
N GLU A 220 -14.14 -12.41 -23.60
CA GLU A 220 -13.50 -13.63 -24.11
C GLU A 220 -12.50 -14.21 -23.09
N LYS A 221 -11.74 -13.35 -22.41
CA LYS A 221 -10.78 -13.77 -21.37
C LYS A 221 -11.48 -14.25 -20.08
N ARG A 222 -12.68 -13.72 -19.79
CA ARG A 222 -13.49 -14.11 -18.62
C ARG A 222 -14.04 -15.51 -18.77
N THR A 223 -14.52 -15.85 -19.95
CA THR A 223 -15.11 -17.16 -20.27
C THR A 223 -14.05 -18.26 -20.27
N ALA A 224 -12.84 -17.99 -20.75
CA ALA A 224 -11.73 -18.92 -20.72
C ALA A 224 -11.30 -19.31 -19.30
N ALA A 225 -11.33 -18.36 -18.37
CA ALA A 225 -11.00 -18.61 -16.97
C ALA A 225 -12.03 -19.52 -16.27
N VAL A 226 -13.32 -19.39 -16.61
CA VAL A 226 -14.40 -20.23 -16.05
C VAL A 226 -14.29 -21.69 -16.49
N VAL A 227 -13.82 -21.93 -17.72
CA VAL A 227 -13.68 -23.30 -18.28
C VAL A 227 -12.48 -24.05 -17.68
N VAL A 228 -11.41 -23.33 -17.32
CA VAL A 228 -10.22 -23.94 -16.70
C VAL A 228 -10.43 -24.22 -15.21
N ASP A 229 -11.29 -23.47 -14.51
CA ASP A 229 -11.54 -23.59 -13.07
C ASP A 229 -12.56 -24.69 -12.68
N GLY A 230 -13.02 -25.53 -13.62
CA GLY A 230 -13.96 -26.60 -13.33
C GLY A 230 -13.46 -27.66 -12.33
N HIS A 231 -12.17 -27.68 -11.98
CA HIS A 231 -11.55 -28.59 -11.05
C HIS A 231 -10.54 -27.94 -10.09
N GLY A 232 -10.51 -26.60 -9.99
CA GLY A 232 -9.66 -25.90 -9.02
C GLY A 232 -10.29 -25.86 -7.62
N PRO A 233 -9.49 -25.89 -6.53
CA PRO A 233 -10.02 -25.79 -5.19
C PRO A 233 -10.82 -24.48 -5.07
N ARG A 234 -12.06 -24.57 -4.54
CA ARG A 234 -12.91 -23.40 -4.25
C ARG A 234 -12.10 -22.39 -3.46
N ARG A 235 -11.62 -21.32 -4.13
CA ARG A 235 -10.87 -20.24 -3.46
C ARG A 235 -11.77 -19.68 -2.36
N SER A 236 -11.42 -19.94 -1.11
CA SER A 236 -12.09 -19.38 0.07
C SER A 236 -12.19 -17.85 -0.03
N ILE A 237 -13.27 -17.28 0.52
CA ILE A 237 -13.48 -15.81 0.53
C ILE A 237 -12.35 -15.13 1.31
N PHE A 238 -11.91 -15.74 2.38
CA PHE A 238 -10.75 -15.29 3.14
C PHE A 238 -9.54 -16.20 2.82
N PRO A 239 -8.35 -15.62 2.62
CA PRO A 239 -7.15 -16.38 2.31
C PRO A 239 -6.56 -17.11 3.55
N LEU A 240 -7.42 -17.58 4.47
CA LEU A 240 -6.99 -18.27 5.69
C LEU A 240 -6.18 -19.50 5.39
N GLN A 241 -6.55 -20.25 4.35
CA GLN A 241 -5.79 -21.43 3.94
C GLN A 241 -4.44 -21.00 3.34
N ALA A 242 -4.42 -20.01 2.45
CA ALA A 242 -3.18 -19.46 1.91
C ALA A 242 -2.28 -18.88 3.01
N LEU A 243 -2.87 -18.21 4.01
CA LEU A 243 -2.12 -17.73 5.18
C LEU A 243 -1.54 -18.89 6.01
N LYS A 244 -2.32 -19.96 6.27
CA LYS A 244 -1.82 -21.16 6.97
C LYS A 244 -0.68 -21.80 6.20
N GLU A 245 -0.82 -21.98 4.89
CA GLU A 245 0.22 -22.55 4.03
C GLU A 245 1.48 -21.66 4.03
N ALA A 246 1.32 -20.34 3.92
CA ALA A 246 2.43 -19.39 3.98
C ALA A 246 3.15 -19.40 5.34
N LEU A 247 2.40 -19.48 6.45
CA LEU A 247 2.96 -19.59 7.81
C LEU A 247 3.61 -20.95 8.08
N ALA A 248 3.27 -22.00 7.32
CA ALA A 248 3.96 -23.28 7.38
C ALA A 248 5.31 -23.28 6.64
N MET A 249 5.59 -22.30 5.79
CA MET A 249 6.85 -22.19 5.04
C MET A 249 7.93 -21.52 5.91
N PRO A 250 9.04 -22.22 6.23
CA PRO A 250 10.10 -21.67 7.11
C PRO A 250 10.80 -20.41 6.57
N SER A 251 10.81 -20.22 5.24
CA SER A 251 11.37 -19.04 4.57
C SER A 251 10.43 -17.83 4.60
N VAL A 252 9.11 -18.05 4.64
CA VAL A 252 8.06 -17.02 4.50
C VAL A 252 7.53 -16.57 5.86
N ALA A 253 7.31 -17.52 6.79
CA ALA A 253 6.69 -17.24 8.08
C ALA A 253 7.40 -16.13 8.89
N PRO A 254 8.74 -16.11 9.02
CA PRO A 254 9.42 -15.04 9.74
C PRO A 254 9.20 -13.66 9.12
N LEU A 255 9.14 -13.56 7.78
CA LEU A 255 8.89 -12.31 7.06
C LEU A 255 7.47 -11.80 7.30
N LEU A 256 6.46 -12.69 7.30
CA LEU A 256 5.07 -12.33 7.55
C LEU A 256 4.86 -11.87 9.00
N VAL A 257 5.42 -12.60 9.97
CA VAL A 257 5.31 -12.22 11.40
C VAL A 257 6.03 -10.90 11.66
N MET A 258 7.24 -10.74 11.13
CA MET A 258 7.99 -9.49 11.22
C MET A 258 7.22 -8.33 10.57
N GLY A 259 6.64 -8.56 9.37
CA GLY A 259 5.80 -7.57 8.68
C GLY A 259 4.55 -7.18 9.48
N LEU A 260 3.92 -8.15 10.17
CA LEU A 260 2.79 -7.86 11.06
C LEU A 260 3.21 -6.99 12.24
N VAL A 261 4.27 -7.38 12.95
CA VAL A 261 4.76 -6.67 14.14
C VAL A 261 5.21 -5.24 13.76
N PHE A 262 5.97 -5.11 12.67
CA PHE A 262 6.36 -3.80 12.13
C PHE A 262 5.11 -2.98 11.76
N GLY A 263 4.18 -3.57 11.01
CA GLY A 263 2.96 -2.91 10.56
C GLY A 263 2.07 -2.44 11.70
N VAL A 264 1.90 -3.23 12.76
CA VAL A 264 1.13 -2.83 13.96
C VAL A 264 1.81 -1.66 14.66
N GLY A 265 3.13 -1.72 14.90
CA GLY A 265 3.87 -0.63 15.52
C GLY A 265 3.79 0.66 14.70
N PHE A 266 3.92 0.56 13.38
CA PHE A 266 3.87 1.70 12.48
C PHE A 266 2.47 2.32 12.41
N SER A 267 1.42 1.50 12.23
CA SER A 267 0.04 2.00 12.13
C SER A 267 -0.52 2.51 13.47
N LEU A 268 -0.02 1.99 14.58
CA LEU A 268 -0.29 2.52 15.93
C LEU A 268 0.17 3.98 16.05
N MET A 269 1.42 4.24 15.64
CA MET A 269 1.99 5.60 15.62
C MET A 269 1.24 6.49 14.63
N GLU A 270 1.02 6.02 13.41
CA GLU A 270 0.34 6.79 12.36
C GLU A 270 -1.03 7.29 12.83
N ALA A 271 -1.81 6.44 13.49
CA ALA A 271 -3.13 6.79 14.01
C ALA A 271 -3.07 7.78 15.19
N ALA A 272 -2.01 7.73 16.01
CA ALA A 272 -1.83 8.62 17.16
C ALA A 272 -1.19 9.96 16.78
N LEU A 273 -0.52 10.06 15.62
CA LEU A 273 0.41 11.15 15.27
C LEU A 273 -0.22 12.55 15.37
N SER A 274 -1.33 12.78 14.70
CA SER A 274 -1.95 14.13 14.67
C SER A 274 -2.50 14.54 16.04
N LEU A 275 -3.11 13.60 16.78
CA LEU A 275 -3.58 13.83 18.14
C LEU A 275 -2.40 14.08 19.12
N PHE A 276 -1.28 13.40 18.92
CA PHE A 276 -0.05 13.65 19.68
C PHE A 276 0.48 15.05 19.42
N VAL A 277 0.53 15.46 18.14
CA VAL A 277 0.99 16.79 17.73
C VAL A 277 0.16 17.88 18.42
N GLU A 278 -1.15 17.75 18.44
CA GLU A 278 -2.02 18.68 19.16
C GLU A 278 -1.69 18.72 20.65
N ARG A 279 -1.71 17.56 21.31
CA ARG A 279 -1.51 17.46 22.77
C ARG A 279 -0.11 17.85 23.23
N GLN A 280 0.89 17.86 22.32
CA GLN A 280 2.26 18.19 22.64
C GLN A 280 2.62 19.64 22.34
N PHE A 281 2.10 20.20 21.24
CA PHE A 281 2.59 21.46 20.69
C PHE A 281 1.54 22.58 20.63
N VAL A 282 0.25 22.26 20.72
CA VAL A 282 -0.80 23.30 20.85
C VAL A 282 -0.99 23.62 22.31
N LEU A 283 -0.68 24.87 22.67
CA LEU A 283 -0.71 25.30 24.06
C LEU A 283 -2.07 25.87 24.49
N PRO A 284 -2.45 25.77 25.78
CA PRO A 284 -3.60 26.54 26.31
C PRO A 284 -3.42 28.04 26.08
N PRO A 285 -4.51 28.79 25.79
CA PRO A 285 -5.90 28.38 25.81
C PRO A 285 -6.43 27.75 24.50
N ALA A 286 -5.59 27.62 23.46
CA ALA A 286 -6.03 27.14 22.16
C ALA A 286 -6.36 25.62 22.11
N PHE A 287 -5.76 24.82 22.98
CA PHE A 287 -5.96 23.37 23.00
C PHE A 287 -7.46 22.99 23.09
N GLY A 288 -7.90 22.07 22.21
CA GLY A 288 -9.29 21.62 22.14
C GLY A 288 -10.29 22.64 21.57
N THR A 289 -9.82 23.78 21.09
CA THR A 289 -10.66 24.78 20.41
C THR A 289 -10.55 24.69 18.90
N ASP A 290 -11.46 25.31 18.16
CA ASP A 290 -11.38 25.39 16.69
C ASP A 290 -10.05 26.01 16.21
N ALA A 291 -9.52 27.01 16.93
CA ALA A 291 -8.22 27.59 16.64
C ALA A 291 -7.08 26.59 16.85
N GLY A 292 -7.12 25.84 17.96
CA GLY A 292 -6.13 24.80 18.26
C GLY A 292 -6.19 23.63 17.26
N HIS A 293 -7.37 23.19 16.87
CA HIS A 293 -7.53 22.16 15.82
C HIS A 293 -6.95 22.62 14.47
N LYS A 294 -7.12 23.90 14.11
CA LYS A 294 -6.51 24.49 12.90
C LYS A 294 -4.99 24.53 12.98
N GLU A 295 -4.43 24.91 14.12
CA GLU A 295 -3.00 24.90 14.37
C GLU A 295 -2.45 23.48 14.33
N ALA A 296 -3.07 22.53 15.02
CA ALA A 296 -2.71 21.12 15.03
C ALA A 296 -2.74 20.50 13.63
N ALA A 297 -3.74 20.83 12.81
CA ALA A 297 -3.83 20.38 11.43
C ALA A 297 -2.67 20.90 10.58
N TYR A 298 -2.25 22.15 10.77
CA TYR A 298 -1.09 22.73 10.10
C TYR A 298 0.22 22.07 10.54
N LEU A 299 0.42 21.87 11.84
CA LEU A 299 1.61 21.19 12.37
C LEU A 299 1.68 19.72 11.91
N SER A 300 0.54 19.01 11.92
CA SER A 300 0.44 17.64 11.42
C SER A 300 0.76 17.56 9.92
N MET A 301 0.33 18.52 9.13
CA MET A 301 0.72 18.66 7.72
C MET A 301 2.24 18.73 7.59
N LEU A 302 2.92 19.59 8.36
CA LEU A 302 4.37 19.74 8.29
C LEU A 302 5.10 18.43 8.59
N VAL A 303 4.62 17.66 9.58
CA VAL A 303 5.18 16.33 9.89
C VAL A 303 4.98 15.38 8.71
N LEU A 304 3.76 15.27 8.18
CA LEU A 304 3.44 14.35 7.08
C LEU A 304 4.19 14.71 5.78
N VAL A 305 4.33 16.00 5.48
CA VAL A 305 5.12 16.47 4.33
C VAL A 305 6.59 16.10 4.50
N THR A 306 7.14 16.31 5.69
CA THR A 306 8.53 15.92 6.00
C THR A 306 8.75 14.43 5.78
N VAL A 307 7.82 13.59 6.25
CA VAL A 307 7.82 12.15 6.01
C VAL A 307 7.74 11.84 4.50
N GLY A 308 6.84 12.51 3.78
CA GLY A 308 6.67 12.33 2.33
C GLY A 308 7.93 12.67 1.54
N VAL A 309 8.54 13.82 1.82
CA VAL A 309 9.80 14.24 1.17
C VAL A 309 10.93 13.26 1.46
N ALA A 310 11.11 12.88 2.72
CA ALA A 310 12.15 11.92 3.12
C ALA A 310 11.92 10.56 2.45
N ALA A 311 10.68 10.08 2.38
CA ALA A 311 10.34 8.83 1.70
C ALA A 311 10.66 8.87 0.19
N VAL A 312 10.36 9.97 -0.50
CA VAL A 312 10.70 10.17 -1.92
C VAL A 312 12.22 10.13 -2.13
N ILE A 313 12.99 10.80 -1.28
CA ILE A 313 14.46 10.81 -1.38
C ILE A 313 15.01 9.39 -1.17
N VAL A 314 14.56 8.69 -0.14
CA VAL A 314 15.06 7.35 0.21
C VAL A 314 14.65 6.33 -0.86
N GLN A 315 13.38 6.26 -1.22
CA GLN A 315 12.87 5.27 -2.15
C GLN A 315 13.23 5.58 -3.61
N GLY A 316 13.28 6.86 -3.97
CA GLY A 316 13.60 7.31 -5.33
C GLY A 316 15.10 7.30 -5.64
N GLY A 317 15.96 7.59 -4.65
CA GLY A 317 17.39 7.79 -4.87
C GLY A 317 18.30 6.81 -4.12
N LEU A 318 18.05 6.58 -2.84
CA LEU A 318 19.00 5.91 -1.97
C LEU A 318 18.83 4.39 -1.89
N ILE A 319 17.64 3.86 -2.13
CA ILE A 319 17.34 2.43 -1.93
C ILE A 319 18.22 1.51 -2.80
N ARG A 320 18.46 1.88 -4.07
CA ARG A 320 19.26 1.08 -5.02
C ARG A 320 20.71 0.94 -4.57
N PRO A 321 21.48 2.04 -4.34
CA PRO A 321 22.87 1.93 -3.87
C PRO A 321 22.99 1.29 -2.47
N LEU A 322 22.03 1.54 -1.56
CA LEU A 322 22.03 0.92 -0.25
C LEU A 322 21.83 -0.60 -0.35
N ARG A 323 20.90 -1.06 -1.18
CA ARG A 323 20.68 -2.49 -1.42
C ARG A 323 21.89 -3.18 -2.03
N ALA A 324 22.53 -2.55 -3.02
CA ALA A 324 23.75 -3.09 -3.65
C ALA A 324 24.92 -3.22 -2.65
N ARG A 325 25.00 -2.30 -1.66
CA ARG A 325 26.11 -2.27 -0.70
C ARG A 325 25.90 -3.14 0.53
N PHE A 326 24.68 -3.19 1.07
CA PHE A 326 24.41 -3.78 2.40
C PHE A 326 23.54 -5.03 2.35
N GLY A 327 22.89 -5.33 1.22
CA GLY A 327 21.94 -6.42 1.08
C GLY A 327 20.58 -6.15 1.75
N GLU A 328 19.58 -6.95 1.40
CA GLU A 328 18.19 -6.72 1.83
C GLU A 328 17.96 -6.98 3.31
N ARG A 329 18.58 -8.03 3.86
CA ARG A 329 18.46 -8.39 5.28
C ARG A 329 19.02 -7.31 6.22
N SER A 330 20.18 -6.72 5.87
CA SER A 330 20.76 -5.63 6.64
C SER A 330 19.89 -4.39 6.59
N LEU A 331 19.26 -4.11 5.45
CA LEU A 331 18.33 -3.00 5.29
C LEU A 331 17.04 -3.20 6.09
N LEU A 332 16.53 -4.43 6.21
CA LEU A 332 15.42 -4.73 7.11
C LEU A 332 15.75 -4.41 8.56
N LEU A 333 16.91 -4.88 9.02
CA LEU A 333 17.38 -4.64 10.39
C LEU A 333 17.57 -3.13 10.64
N ALA A 334 18.32 -2.46 9.76
CA ALA A 334 18.57 -1.02 9.88
C ALA A 334 17.27 -0.21 9.83
N GLY A 335 16.35 -0.56 8.93
CA GLY A 335 15.06 0.09 8.81
C GLY A 335 14.21 -0.04 10.08
N ALA A 336 14.11 -1.26 10.65
CA ALA A 336 13.37 -1.47 11.90
C ALA A 336 13.99 -0.70 13.07
N ILE A 337 15.33 -0.68 13.20
CA ILE A 337 16.03 0.07 14.24
C ILE A 337 15.82 1.58 14.07
N LEU A 338 15.96 2.13 12.86
CA LEU A 338 15.75 3.56 12.61
C LEU A 338 14.33 3.99 12.99
N VAL A 339 13.32 3.21 12.61
CA VAL A 339 11.93 3.52 13.00
C VAL A 339 11.76 3.40 14.51
N ALA A 340 12.35 2.39 15.17
CA ALA A 340 12.30 2.25 16.63
C ALA A 340 12.94 3.44 17.34
N VAL A 341 14.09 3.92 16.86
CA VAL A 341 14.79 5.11 17.41
C VAL A 341 13.92 6.36 17.24
N GLY A 342 13.33 6.56 16.05
CA GLY A 342 12.43 7.68 15.81
C GLY A 342 11.20 7.66 16.73
N PHE A 343 10.60 6.48 16.95
CA PHE A 343 9.45 6.33 17.86
C PHE A 343 9.85 6.51 19.33
N ALA A 344 10.97 5.96 19.75
CA ALA A 344 11.50 6.16 21.13
C ALA A 344 11.80 7.65 21.37
N GLY A 345 12.41 8.34 20.41
CA GLY A 345 12.61 9.79 20.48
C GLY A 345 11.29 10.55 20.57
N THR A 346 10.28 10.21 19.77
CA THR A 346 8.95 10.82 19.83
C THR A 346 8.28 10.56 21.18
N ALA A 347 8.39 9.35 21.74
CA ALA A 347 7.87 9.02 23.07
C ALA A 347 8.55 9.83 24.18
N ALA A 348 9.81 10.26 23.99
CA ALA A 348 10.57 11.05 24.95
C ALA A 348 10.28 12.55 24.89
N LEU A 349 9.70 13.08 23.78
CA LEU A 349 9.43 14.51 23.61
C LEU A 349 8.66 15.15 24.77
N PRO A 350 7.62 14.52 25.35
CA PRO A 350 6.89 15.11 26.47
C PRO A 350 7.72 15.36 27.73
N PHE A 351 8.81 14.63 27.89
CA PHE A 351 9.70 14.71 29.06
C PHE A 351 10.89 15.63 28.86
N LEU A 352 11.22 15.95 27.60
CA LEU A 352 12.45 16.68 27.25
C LEU A 352 12.19 18.15 26.86
N SER A 353 10.92 18.57 26.78
CA SER A 353 10.52 19.95 26.39
C SER A 353 11.20 20.43 25.10
N LEU A 354 11.39 19.53 24.13
CA LEU A 354 12.07 19.84 22.87
C LEU A 354 11.14 20.61 21.92
N PRO A 355 11.69 21.46 21.05
CA PRO A 355 10.92 22.23 20.09
C PRO A 355 10.30 21.32 19.00
N PHE A 356 9.29 21.82 18.28
CA PHE A 356 8.65 21.12 17.18
C PHE A 356 9.63 20.62 16.09
N ALA A 357 10.74 21.34 15.87
CA ALA A 357 11.79 20.93 14.95
C ALA A 357 12.38 19.55 15.30
N ALA A 358 12.44 19.17 16.58
CA ALA A 358 12.88 17.83 16.99
C ALA A 358 11.90 16.75 16.51
N MET A 359 10.59 17.02 16.56
CA MET A 359 9.57 16.13 16.00
C MET A 359 9.76 15.92 14.49
N LEU A 360 10.05 16.97 13.74
CA LEU A 360 10.33 16.88 12.30
C LEU A 360 11.59 16.02 12.04
N ALA A 361 12.68 16.25 12.78
CA ALA A 361 13.91 15.47 12.64
C ALA A 361 13.71 13.98 12.95
N LEU A 362 12.96 13.66 14.01
CA LEU A 362 12.61 12.28 14.35
C LEU A 362 11.78 11.60 13.27
N ASN A 363 10.85 12.33 12.66
CA ASN A 363 10.04 11.80 11.55
C ASN A 363 10.83 11.62 10.25
N VAL A 364 11.91 12.38 10.01
CA VAL A 364 12.86 12.07 8.92
C VAL A 364 13.52 10.72 9.16
N VAL A 365 13.93 10.41 10.41
CA VAL A 365 14.52 9.11 10.77
C VAL A 365 13.51 7.98 10.58
N VAL A 366 12.25 8.18 11.00
CA VAL A 366 11.15 7.22 10.77
C VAL A 366 10.94 6.97 9.29
N ALA A 367 10.87 8.03 8.48
CA ALA A 367 10.67 7.92 7.04
C ALA A 367 11.83 7.24 6.34
N ALA A 368 13.08 7.53 6.73
CA ALA A 368 14.25 6.84 6.22
C ALA A 368 14.20 5.34 6.54
N GLY A 369 13.89 4.99 7.79
CA GLY A 369 13.78 3.61 8.23
C GLY A 369 12.67 2.83 7.50
N SER A 370 11.46 3.39 7.44
CA SER A 370 10.32 2.75 6.74
C SER A 370 10.55 2.68 5.23
N GLY A 371 11.21 3.70 4.66
CA GLY A 371 11.56 3.78 3.25
C GLY A 371 12.53 2.69 2.77
N VAL A 372 13.39 2.16 3.66
CA VAL A 372 14.25 1.01 3.34
C VAL A 372 13.64 -0.32 3.76
N PHE A 373 12.87 -0.36 4.86
CA PHE A 373 12.26 -1.58 5.38
C PHE A 373 11.22 -2.16 4.40
N SER A 374 10.25 -1.36 3.97
CA SER A 374 9.09 -1.82 3.21
C SER A 374 9.46 -2.45 1.85
N PRO A 375 10.30 -1.82 1.00
CA PRO A 375 10.74 -2.44 -0.25
C PRO A 375 11.58 -3.69 -0.04
N SER A 376 12.46 -3.70 0.99
CA SER A 376 13.30 -4.86 1.29
C SER A 376 12.47 -6.06 1.77
N SER A 377 11.46 -5.81 2.61
CA SER A 377 10.53 -6.84 3.07
C SER A 377 9.75 -7.46 1.91
N SER A 378 9.19 -6.63 1.03
CA SER A 378 8.44 -7.10 -0.14
C SER A 378 9.32 -7.88 -1.13
N SER A 379 10.58 -7.43 -1.33
CA SER A 379 11.53 -8.11 -2.21
C SER A 379 11.94 -9.48 -1.66
N LEU A 380 12.29 -9.57 -0.37
CA LEU A 380 12.62 -10.84 0.27
C LEU A 380 11.44 -11.80 0.28
N LEU A 381 10.24 -11.30 0.55
CA LEU A 381 9.03 -12.11 0.53
C LEU A 381 8.77 -12.70 -0.87
N SER A 382 8.94 -11.90 -1.92
CA SER A 382 8.81 -12.35 -3.31
C SER A 382 9.85 -13.41 -3.68
N ARG A 383 11.12 -13.21 -3.29
CA ARG A 383 12.24 -14.11 -3.60
C ARG A 383 12.26 -15.39 -2.74
N SER A 384 11.46 -15.45 -1.68
CA SER A 384 11.37 -16.62 -0.79
C SER A 384 10.52 -17.77 -1.35
N VAL A 385 9.93 -17.60 -2.53
CA VAL A 385 9.08 -18.58 -3.21
C VAL A 385 9.35 -18.61 -4.70
N PRO A 386 9.06 -19.73 -5.40
CA PRO A 386 9.14 -19.83 -6.86
C PRO A 386 8.26 -18.80 -7.57
N ASP A 387 8.59 -18.45 -8.81
CA ASP A 387 7.95 -17.40 -9.60
C ASP A 387 6.44 -17.55 -9.78
N ASP A 388 5.96 -18.80 -9.88
CA ASP A 388 4.54 -19.15 -9.99
C ASP A 388 3.72 -18.81 -8.74
N ARG A 389 4.37 -18.71 -7.56
CA ARG A 389 3.74 -18.44 -6.25
C ARG A 389 3.95 -17.01 -5.73
N GLN A 390 4.81 -16.23 -6.34
CA GLN A 390 5.15 -14.88 -5.88
C GLN A 390 3.91 -13.99 -5.70
N GLY A 391 2.99 -14.00 -6.67
CA GLY A 391 1.76 -13.20 -6.59
C GLY A 391 0.87 -13.59 -5.40
N ALA A 392 0.73 -14.89 -5.13
CA ALA A 392 -0.06 -15.38 -4.00
C ALA A 392 0.55 -14.96 -2.66
N ILE A 393 1.86 -15.09 -2.50
CA ILE A 393 2.57 -14.75 -1.26
C ILE A 393 2.60 -13.25 -1.02
N LEU A 394 2.78 -12.42 -2.05
CA LEU A 394 2.66 -10.97 -1.93
C LEU A 394 1.23 -10.56 -1.54
N GLY A 395 0.20 -11.26 -2.04
CA GLY A 395 -1.19 -11.08 -1.62
C GLY A 395 -1.42 -11.41 -0.14
N VAL A 396 -0.81 -12.49 0.37
CA VAL A 396 -0.83 -12.82 1.81
C VAL A 396 -0.13 -11.72 2.61
N GLY A 397 1.03 -11.24 2.17
CA GLY A 397 1.74 -10.12 2.80
C GLY A 397 0.88 -8.85 2.88
N GLN A 398 0.11 -8.54 1.83
CA GLN A 398 -0.81 -7.41 1.82
C GLN A 398 -1.99 -7.60 2.78
N SER A 399 -2.49 -8.84 2.93
CA SER A 399 -3.53 -9.15 3.92
C SER A 399 -3.01 -8.96 5.36
N VAL A 400 -1.77 -9.38 5.63
CA VAL A 400 -1.08 -9.15 6.91
C VAL A 400 -0.91 -7.65 7.19
N ALA A 401 -0.50 -6.87 6.19
CA ALA A 401 -0.39 -5.42 6.32
C ALA A 401 -1.76 -4.75 6.58
N SER A 402 -2.83 -5.25 5.97
CA SER A 402 -4.20 -4.76 6.23
C SER A 402 -4.66 -5.07 7.66
N LEU A 403 -4.34 -6.26 8.17
CA LEU A 403 -4.60 -6.63 9.56
C LEU A 403 -3.87 -5.71 10.54
N ALA A 404 -2.62 -5.38 10.27
CA ALA A 404 -1.86 -4.43 11.07
C ALA A 404 -2.52 -3.04 11.12
N ARG A 405 -3.06 -2.56 10.00
CA ARG A 405 -3.82 -1.29 9.91
C ARG A 405 -5.17 -1.31 10.62
N ILE A 406 -5.67 -2.48 11.01
CA ILE A 406 -6.85 -2.61 11.89
C ILE A 406 -6.40 -2.57 13.36
N ILE A 407 -5.42 -3.42 13.71
CA ILE A 407 -4.97 -3.59 15.10
C ILE A 407 -4.35 -2.30 15.65
N GLY A 408 -3.42 -1.68 14.93
CA GLY A 408 -2.70 -0.49 15.40
C GLY A 408 -3.65 0.66 15.79
N PRO A 409 -4.48 1.18 14.87
CA PRO A 409 -5.42 2.24 15.19
C PRO A 409 -6.44 1.86 16.27
N SER A 410 -6.88 0.60 16.34
CA SER A 410 -7.82 0.16 17.38
C SER A 410 -7.30 0.33 18.81
N MET A 411 -5.99 0.33 19.00
CA MET A 411 -5.34 0.51 20.28
C MET A 411 -4.84 1.95 20.51
N ALA A 412 -4.56 2.68 19.42
CA ALA A 412 -3.82 3.94 19.46
C ALA A 412 -4.47 5.00 20.34
N GLY A 413 -5.78 5.22 20.21
CA GLY A 413 -6.50 6.23 20.94
C GLY A 413 -6.55 5.94 22.43
N ALA A 414 -6.91 4.72 22.83
CA ALA A 414 -6.96 4.32 24.24
C ALA A 414 -5.58 4.45 24.92
N LEU A 415 -4.53 4.05 24.24
CA LEU A 415 -3.15 4.22 24.75
C LEU A 415 -2.76 5.69 24.85
N LEU A 416 -3.20 6.54 23.91
CA LEU A 416 -2.95 7.97 23.93
C LEU A 416 -3.73 8.68 25.05
N GLU A 417 -4.92 8.19 25.40
CA GLU A 417 -5.71 8.70 26.54
C GLU A 417 -5.06 8.36 27.88
N LEU A 418 -4.39 7.19 27.98
CA LEU A 418 -3.62 6.84 29.19
C LEU A 418 -2.41 7.77 29.36
N HIS A 419 -1.59 7.93 28.33
CA HIS A 419 -0.48 8.87 28.27
C HIS A 419 0.00 9.05 26.83
N ARG A 420 0.28 10.31 26.45
CA ARG A 420 0.65 10.66 25.07
C ARG A 420 1.91 9.96 24.53
N SER A 421 2.83 9.50 25.40
CA SER A 421 4.02 8.75 25.01
C SER A 421 3.78 7.27 24.73
N ILE A 422 2.74 6.65 25.30
CA ILE A 422 2.56 5.19 25.29
C ILE A 422 2.44 4.60 23.88
N PRO A 423 1.67 5.17 22.95
CA PRO A 423 1.59 4.62 21.59
C PRO A 423 2.96 4.52 20.91
N PHE A 424 3.78 5.55 21.08
CA PHE A 424 5.11 5.62 20.49
C PHE A 424 6.12 4.69 21.19
N ALA A 425 6.06 4.60 22.52
CA ALA A 425 6.90 3.67 23.28
C ALA A 425 6.60 2.21 22.95
N LEU A 426 5.29 1.85 22.88
CA LEU A 426 4.86 0.51 22.47
C LEU A 426 5.25 0.25 21.01
N GLY A 427 5.04 1.21 20.12
CA GLY A 427 5.50 1.14 18.74
C GLY A 427 6.99 0.87 18.65
N ALA A 428 7.83 1.61 19.38
CA ALA A 428 9.28 1.39 19.43
C ALA A 428 9.63 -0.02 19.91
N ALA A 429 8.96 -0.51 20.97
CA ALA A 429 9.18 -1.88 21.47
C ALA A 429 8.82 -2.93 20.41
N LEU A 430 7.69 -2.79 19.72
CA LEU A 430 7.29 -3.68 18.61
C LEU A 430 8.33 -3.65 17.47
N LEU A 431 8.85 -2.48 17.14
CA LEU A 431 9.87 -2.34 16.09
C LEU A 431 11.21 -3.00 16.50
N LEU A 432 11.58 -2.95 17.76
CA LEU A 432 12.75 -3.69 18.29
C LEU A 432 12.50 -5.20 18.20
N VAL A 433 11.30 -5.67 18.52
CA VAL A 433 10.93 -7.09 18.30
C VAL A 433 11.04 -7.45 16.81
N ALA A 434 10.54 -6.60 15.90
CA ALA A 434 10.71 -6.80 14.46
C ALA A 434 12.19 -6.86 14.06
N ALA A 435 13.04 -5.98 14.63
CA ALA A 435 14.49 -6.00 14.41
C ALA A 435 15.13 -7.31 14.88
N VAL A 436 14.72 -7.86 16.02
CA VAL A 436 15.21 -9.18 16.51
C VAL A 436 14.75 -10.30 15.58
N LEU A 437 13.51 -10.25 15.07
CA LEU A 437 12.97 -11.25 14.15
C LEU A 437 13.73 -11.29 12.81
N THR A 438 14.41 -10.22 12.38
CA THR A 438 15.26 -10.25 11.18
C THR A 438 16.36 -11.30 11.25
N ARG A 439 16.79 -11.70 12.48
CA ARG A 439 17.78 -12.77 12.67
C ARG A 439 17.31 -14.12 12.15
N LYS A 440 15.97 -14.35 12.13
CA LYS A 440 15.35 -15.59 11.63
C LYS A 440 15.10 -15.56 10.12
N VAL A 441 15.24 -14.39 9.48
CA VAL A 441 15.08 -14.24 8.04
C VAL A 441 16.31 -14.81 7.35
N ARG A 442 16.12 -15.78 6.46
CA ARG A 442 17.18 -16.36 5.63
C ARG A 442 17.34 -15.54 4.36
N ASP A 443 18.57 -15.34 3.91
CA ASP A 443 18.83 -14.69 2.62
C ASP A 443 18.66 -15.72 1.51
N PRO A 444 17.82 -15.50 0.49
CA PRO A 444 17.61 -16.47 -0.59
C PRO A 444 18.85 -16.76 -1.44
N GLU A 445 19.92 -15.94 -1.35
CA GLU A 445 21.17 -16.17 -2.09
C GLU A 445 22.01 -17.32 -1.51
N HIS A 446 21.60 -17.91 -0.39
CA HIS A 446 22.28 -19.03 0.27
C HIS A 446 21.42 -20.31 0.34
N VAL A 447 20.35 -20.40 -0.44
CA VAL A 447 19.52 -21.58 -0.63
C VAL A 447 19.52 -21.98 -2.11
#